data_6a8bb4f123b50a9270d1a568142d45f8
#
_entry.id   6a8bb4f123b50a9270d1a568142d45f8
#
_cell.length_a   1.000
_cell.length_b   1.000
_cell.length_c   1.000
_cell.angle_alpha   90.00
_cell.angle_beta   90.00
_cell.angle_gamma   90.00
#
_symmetry.space_group_name_H-M   'P 1'
#
loop_
_entity.id
_entity.type
_entity.pdbx_description
1 polymer ?
#
loop_
_entity_poly.entity_id
_entity_poly.type
_entity_poly.pdbx_seq_one_letter_code
_entity_poly.pdbx_strand_id
1 'polypeptide(L)'
;MRLADFEALVQRLQTEVPAEYLEGVMEIEVSRNTLPDPTHADVYTLGECIPLPLDHQDSPGGVLSRIVLYYGSFHALAKLDSEFDWRGEAWETLTHELRHHLEWRARAPDLEEFDWAAEQNFARQDGERFDPLFYRSGEKVAEGVYRLDDDFFLEQEAVSPGSELRFDWHGRSYGATLPAEATLPAFLTVEGIEEPPPGDLVVVLPSSAGLRSLFRATRFLANVSATMFPPASPPQQG
;
A
#
# COMPACT_ATOMS: atom_id res chain seq x y z
N MET A 1 -25.98 -1.39 -5.37
CA MET A 1 -26.57 -2.32 -4.37
C MET A 1 -27.38 -1.52 -3.35
N ARG A 2 -28.45 -2.07 -2.76
CA ARG A 2 -29.19 -1.42 -1.65
C ARG A 2 -28.55 -1.81 -0.32
N LEU A 3 -28.75 -0.99 0.73
CA LEU A 3 -28.22 -1.27 2.07
C LEU A 3 -28.57 -2.68 2.59
N ALA A 4 -29.86 -3.06 2.53
CA ALA A 4 -30.30 -4.39 3.01
C ALA A 4 -29.65 -5.56 2.24
N ASP A 5 -29.33 -5.36 0.95
CA ASP A 5 -28.65 -6.37 0.14
C ASP A 5 -27.15 -6.45 0.54
N PHE A 6 -26.54 -5.31 0.91
CA PHE A 6 -25.17 -5.25 1.42
C PHE A 6 -25.05 -5.86 2.83
N GLU A 7 -25.99 -5.55 3.74
CA GLU A 7 -26.07 -6.18 5.06
C GLU A 7 -26.16 -7.72 4.93
N ALA A 8 -27.02 -8.21 4.03
CA ALA A 8 -27.14 -9.64 3.77
C ALA A 8 -25.87 -10.25 3.11
N LEU A 9 -25.15 -9.46 2.31
CA LEU A 9 -23.85 -9.87 1.76
C LEU A 9 -22.82 -10.02 2.87
N VAL A 10 -22.64 -9.01 3.73
CA VAL A 10 -21.68 -9.04 4.84
C VAL A 10 -21.96 -10.21 5.80
N GLN A 11 -23.24 -10.47 6.12
CA GLN A 11 -23.62 -11.64 6.92
C GLN A 11 -23.18 -12.97 6.27
N ARG A 12 -23.33 -13.11 4.95
CA ARG A 12 -22.85 -14.31 4.23
C ARG A 12 -21.34 -14.41 4.28
N LEU A 13 -20.61 -13.32 4.01
CA LEU A 13 -19.15 -13.29 4.07
C LEU A 13 -18.64 -13.67 5.45
N GLN A 14 -19.28 -13.20 6.52
CA GLN A 14 -18.95 -13.60 7.88
C GLN A 14 -19.05 -15.13 8.09
N THR A 15 -19.99 -15.82 7.44
CA THR A 15 -20.08 -17.28 7.55
C THR A 15 -19.00 -18.03 6.75
N GLU A 16 -18.34 -17.36 5.82
CA GLU A 16 -17.21 -17.92 5.05
C GLU A 16 -15.88 -17.82 5.85
N VAL A 17 -15.81 -16.96 6.87
CA VAL A 17 -14.64 -16.83 7.75
C VAL A 17 -14.64 -18.00 8.75
N PRO A 18 -13.52 -18.76 8.91
CA PRO A 18 -13.40 -19.76 9.94
C PRO A 18 -13.59 -19.18 11.34
N ALA A 19 -14.37 -19.88 12.19
CA ALA A 19 -14.78 -19.38 13.51
C ALA A 19 -13.60 -19.02 14.44
N GLU A 20 -12.45 -19.67 14.28
CA GLU A 20 -11.23 -19.41 15.03
C GLU A 20 -10.67 -18.00 14.83
N TYR A 21 -10.86 -17.40 13.64
CA TYR A 21 -10.44 -16.02 13.35
C TYR A 21 -11.41 -14.98 13.90
N LEU A 22 -12.66 -15.37 14.18
CA LEU A 22 -13.68 -14.49 14.74
C LEU A 22 -13.68 -14.47 16.28
N GLU A 23 -12.82 -15.28 16.92
CA GLU A 23 -12.75 -15.33 18.38
C GLU A 23 -12.28 -13.99 18.96
N GLY A 24 -13.13 -13.32 19.73
CA GLY A 24 -12.89 -11.97 20.27
C GLY A 24 -13.51 -10.84 19.43
N VAL A 25 -13.97 -11.11 18.22
CA VAL A 25 -14.80 -10.17 17.45
C VAL A 25 -16.22 -10.22 18.00
N MET A 26 -16.65 -9.15 18.67
CA MET A 26 -17.97 -9.08 19.33
C MET A 26 -19.09 -8.82 18.33
N GLU A 27 -18.82 -8.07 17.28
CA GLU A 27 -19.82 -7.66 16.30
C GLU A 27 -19.14 -7.32 14.98
N ILE A 28 -19.82 -7.64 13.86
CA ILE A 28 -19.52 -7.14 12.53
C ILE A 28 -20.74 -6.33 12.09
N GLU A 29 -20.59 -5.01 12.04
CA GLU A 29 -21.66 -4.04 11.81
C GLU A 29 -21.54 -3.42 10.42
N VAL A 30 -22.69 -3.10 9.81
CA VAL A 30 -22.76 -2.28 8.60
C VAL A 30 -23.29 -0.89 8.95
N SER A 31 -22.45 0.12 8.79
CA SER A 31 -22.79 1.52 9.01
C SER A 31 -23.26 2.19 7.70
N ARG A 32 -24.22 3.12 7.80
CA ARG A 32 -24.65 3.95 6.67
C ARG A 32 -23.71 5.10 6.33
N ASN A 33 -22.73 5.36 7.18
CA ASN A 33 -21.83 6.50 7.03
C ASN A 33 -21.02 6.41 5.73
N THR A 34 -20.65 7.59 5.23
CA THR A 34 -19.64 7.77 4.18
C THR A 34 -18.47 8.47 4.85
N LEU A 35 -17.28 7.88 4.80
CA LEU A 35 -16.06 8.43 5.39
C LEU A 35 -15.06 8.76 4.27
N PRO A 36 -15.15 9.96 3.67
CA PRO A 36 -14.16 10.40 2.69
C PRO A 36 -12.85 10.73 3.38
N ASP A 37 -11.74 10.47 2.71
CA ASP A 37 -10.44 10.99 3.14
C ASP A 37 -10.45 12.52 3.08
N PRO A 38 -9.95 13.23 4.12
CA PRO A 38 -10.00 14.68 4.16
C PRO A 38 -9.06 15.36 3.16
N THR A 39 -8.06 14.65 2.66
CA THR A 39 -7.00 15.18 1.80
C THR A 39 -7.04 14.64 0.38
N HIS A 40 -7.54 13.41 0.19
CA HIS A 40 -7.55 12.72 -1.11
C HIS A 40 -8.97 12.63 -1.65
N ALA A 41 -9.20 13.25 -2.81
CA ALA A 41 -10.48 13.12 -3.51
C ALA A 41 -10.65 11.65 -3.95
N ASP A 42 -11.89 11.17 -3.84
CA ASP A 42 -12.30 9.82 -4.26
C ASP A 42 -11.70 8.65 -3.46
N VAL A 43 -10.99 8.93 -2.35
CA VAL A 43 -10.57 7.95 -1.36
C VAL A 43 -11.56 7.90 -0.19
N TYR A 44 -11.88 6.70 0.26
CA TYR A 44 -12.87 6.48 1.32
C TYR A 44 -12.43 5.38 2.26
N THR A 45 -12.61 5.57 3.57
CA THR A 45 -12.51 4.48 4.54
C THR A 45 -13.68 3.53 4.36
N LEU A 46 -13.40 2.26 4.06
CA LEU A 46 -14.41 1.23 3.81
C LEU A 46 -14.75 0.43 5.06
N GLY A 47 -13.80 0.24 5.95
CA GLY A 47 -13.97 -0.48 7.21
C GLY A 47 -13.12 0.10 8.33
N GLU A 48 -13.37 -0.38 9.54
CA GLU A 48 -12.55 -0.13 10.72
C GLU A 48 -12.67 -1.30 11.68
N CYS A 49 -11.54 -1.73 12.24
CA CYS A 49 -11.49 -2.59 13.40
C CYS A 49 -11.33 -1.73 14.65
N ILE A 50 -12.30 -1.76 15.55
CA ILE A 50 -12.36 -0.90 16.74
C ILE A 50 -12.10 -1.76 17.98
N PRO A 51 -10.98 -1.53 18.72
CA PRO A 51 -10.73 -2.24 19.97
C PRO A 51 -11.77 -1.82 21.01
N LEU A 52 -12.27 -2.80 21.74
CA LEU A 52 -13.22 -2.57 22.83
C LEU A 52 -12.51 -2.60 24.18
N PRO A 53 -12.85 -1.67 25.11
CA PRO A 53 -12.26 -1.68 26.44
C PRO A 53 -12.66 -2.95 27.19
N LEU A 54 -11.69 -3.60 27.81
CA LEU A 54 -11.93 -4.71 28.73
C LEU A 54 -12.31 -4.15 30.10
N ASP A 55 -13.57 -4.27 30.51
CA ASP A 55 -14.05 -3.74 31.79
C ASP A 55 -13.56 -4.51 33.02
N HIS A 56 -12.90 -5.67 32.87
CA HIS A 56 -12.40 -6.47 34.00
C HIS A 56 -11.09 -7.21 33.68
N GLN A 57 -10.23 -7.28 34.69
CA GLN A 57 -8.90 -7.89 34.73
C GLN A 57 -8.85 -9.43 34.53
N ASP A 58 -9.98 -10.09 34.30
CA ASP A 58 -10.12 -11.53 34.36
C ASP A 58 -10.10 -12.28 32.99
N SER A 59 -9.85 -11.57 31.90
CA SER A 59 -9.67 -12.27 30.60
C SER A 59 -8.18 -12.48 30.33
N PRO A 60 -7.68 -13.72 30.39
CA PRO A 60 -6.28 -14.00 30.08
C PRO A 60 -6.00 -13.67 28.60
N GLY A 61 -5.50 -12.46 28.34
CA GLY A 61 -4.90 -12.09 27.05
C GLY A 61 -5.86 -11.80 25.88
N GLY A 62 -7.17 -11.62 26.13
CA GLY A 62 -8.13 -11.44 25.04
C GLY A 62 -8.30 -9.97 24.63
N VAL A 63 -7.94 -9.60 23.42
CA VAL A 63 -8.41 -8.37 22.76
C VAL A 63 -9.84 -8.63 22.30
N LEU A 64 -10.77 -7.71 22.65
CA LEU A 64 -12.11 -7.68 22.08
C LEU A 64 -12.16 -6.56 21.05
N SER A 65 -12.84 -6.78 19.93
CA SER A 65 -13.01 -5.77 18.88
C SER A 65 -14.42 -5.81 18.29
N ARG A 66 -14.74 -4.74 17.59
CA ARG A 66 -15.90 -4.62 16.71
C ARG A 66 -15.38 -4.21 15.33
N ILE A 67 -15.88 -4.85 14.28
CA ILE A 67 -15.57 -4.51 12.89
C ILE A 67 -16.77 -3.75 12.31
N VAL A 68 -16.51 -2.63 11.67
CA VAL A 68 -17.53 -1.80 11.01
C VAL A 68 -17.22 -1.69 9.53
N LEU A 69 -18.19 -1.99 8.66
CA LEU A 69 -18.09 -1.73 7.23
C LEU A 69 -19.00 -0.54 6.87
N TYR A 70 -18.46 0.44 6.15
CA TYR A 70 -19.15 1.70 5.84
C TYR A 70 -19.84 1.65 4.49
N TYR A 71 -21.11 1.19 4.47
CA TYR A 71 -21.92 1.10 3.24
C TYR A 71 -21.94 2.39 2.41
N GLY A 72 -21.97 3.57 3.07
CA GLY A 72 -21.96 4.86 2.36
C GLY A 72 -20.69 5.07 1.56
N SER A 73 -19.53 4.64 2.08
CA SER A 73 -18.24 4.67 1.40
C SER A 73 -18.23 3.71 0.19
N PHE A 74 -18.62 2.44 0.37
CA PHE A 74 -18.80 1.50 -0.73
C PHE A 74 -19.72 2.03 -1.83
N HIS A 75 -20.82 2.68 -1.43
CA HIS A 75 -21.78 3.25 -2.37
C HIS A 75 -21.20 4.46 -3.12
N ALA A 76 -20.31 5.23 -2.48
CA ALA A 76 -19.61 6.34 -3.13
C ALA A 76 -18.64 5.82 -4.20
N LEU A 77 -17.80 4.83 -3.88
CA LEU A 77 -16.89 4.20 -4.85
C LEU A 77 -17.64 3.54 -6.01
N ALA A 78 -18.71 2.81 -5.74
CA ALA A 78 -19.54 2.18 -6.77
C ALA A 78 -20.23 3.17 -7.73
N LYS A 79 -20.24 4.47 -7.43
CA LYS A 79 -20.69 5.51 -8.37
C LYS A 79 -19.58 5.97 -9.30
N LEU A 80 -18.32 5.82 -8.88
CA LEU A 80 -17.14 6.18 -9.66
C LEU A 80 -16.76 5.07 -10.63
N ASP A 81 -17.02 3.81 -10.24
CA ASP A 81 -16.72 2.63 -11.03
C ASP A 81 -18.00 1.84 -11.39
N SER A 82 -18.31 1.72 -12.69
CA SER A 82 -19.48 0.98 -13.19
C SER A 82 -19.33 -0.55 -13.07
N GLU A 83 -18.11 -1.06 -12.90
CA GLU A 83 -17.77 -2.49 -12.77
C GLU A 83 -17.47 -2.88 -11.31
N PHE A 84 -17.77 -2.01 -10.34
CA PHE A 84 -17.46 -2.19 -8.94
C PHE A 84 -17.92 -3.55 -8.38
N ASP A 85 -16.97 -4.37 -7.97
CA ASP A 85 -17.24 -5.71 -7.38
C ASP A 85 -17.57 -5.61 -5.89
N TRP A 86 -18.82 -5.37 -5.57
CA TRP A 86 -19.32 -5.29 -4.19
C TRP A 86 -18.93 -6.46 -3.30
N ARG A 87 -18.84 -7.68 -3.87
CA ARG A 87 -18.49 -8.86 -3.08
C ARG A 87 -16.99 -8.93 -2.82
N GLY A 88 -16.19 -8.69 -3.85
CA GLY A 88 -14.74 -8.63 -3.75
C GLY A 88 -14.29 -7.60 -2.74
N GLU A 89 -14.73 -6.36 -2.92
CA GLU A 89 -14.39 -5.24 -2.04
C GLU A 89 -14.85 -5.45 -0.58
N ALA A 90 -16.08 -5.95 -0.37
CA ALA A 90 -16.55 -6.25 0.97
C ALA A 90 -15.78 -7.40 1.63
N TRP A 91 -15.33 -8.40 0.86
CA TRP A 91 -14.50 -9.48 1.36
C TRP A 91 -13.12 -8.99 1.74
N GLU A 92 -12.49 -8.21 0.87
CA GLU A 92 -11.17 -7.63 1.10
C GLU A 92 -11.17 -6.73 2.34
N THR A 93 -12.14 -5.81 2.44
CA THR A 93 -12.30 -4.96 3.61
C THR A 93 -12.52 -5.78 4.88
N LEU A 94 -13.44 -6.76 4.87
CA LEU A 94 -13.72 -7.59 6.05
C LEU A 94 -12.47 -8.36 6.51
N THR A 95 -11.72 -8.94 5.58
CA THR A 95 -10.52 -9.71 5.92
C THR A 95 -9.36 -8.82 6.36
N HIS A 96 -9.26 -7.60 5.83
CA HIS A 96 -8.32 -6.59 6.28
C HIS A 96 -8.57 -6.21 7.74
N GLU A 97 -9.81 -5.82 8.08
CA GLU A 97 -10.17 -5.44 9.45
C GLU A 97 -10.05 -6.62 10.43
N LEU A 98 -10.33 -7.82 9.96
CA LEU A 98 -10.12 -9.02 10.76
C LEU A 98 -8.63 -9.29 11.02
N ARG A 99 -7.77 -8.96 10.08
CA ARG A 99 -6.31 -9.07 10.25
C ARG A 99 -5.83 -8.12 11.35
N HIS A 100 -6.30 -6.87 11.43
CA HIS A 100 -6.02 -5.97 12.55
C HIS A 100 -6.39 -6.59 13.90
N HIS A 101 -7.59 -7.21 14.00
CA HIS A 101 -7.99 -7.91 15.22
C HIS A 101 -7.00 -9.02 15.61
N LEU A 102 -6.59 -9.85 14.63
CA LEU A 102 -5.68 -10.97 14.87
C LEU A 102 -4.27 -10.51 15.27
N GLU A 103 -3.78 -9.43 14.70
CA GLU A 103 -2.48 -8.83 15.02
C GLU A 103 -2.46 -8.25 16.43
N TRP A 104 -3.52 -7.55 16.85
CA TRP A 104 -3.66 -7.10 18.23
C TRP A 104 -3.68 -8.27 19.21
N ARG A 105 -4.37 -9.36 18.87
CA ARG A 105 -4.35 -10.60 19.68
C ARG A 105 -2.94 -11.20 19.74
N ALA A 106 -2.22 -11.20 18.65
CA ALA A 106 -0.85 -11.71 18.55
C ALA A 106 0.19 -10.73 19.12
N ARG A 107 -0.18 -9.46 19.37
CA ARG A 107 0.72 -8.34 19.70
C ARG A 107 1.80 -8.13 18.62
N ALA A 108 1.41 -8.28 17.38
CA ALA A 108 2.24 -8.08 16.19
C ALA A 108 1.71 -6.85 15.41
N PRO A 109 2.48 -5.79 15.23
CA PRO A 109 1.99 -4.53 14.63
C PRO A 109 2.18 -4.47 13.10
N ASP A 110 2.31 -5.60 12.40
CA ASP A 110 2.73 -5.63 10.98
C ASP A 110 1.77 -4.89 10.04
N LEU A 111 0.46 -4.94 10.31
CA LEU A 111 -0.54 -4.25 9.49
C LEU A 111 -0.59 -2.74 9.79
N GLU A 112 -0.40 -2.33 11.04
CA GLU A 112 -0.29 -0.90 11.39
C GLU A 112 0.92 -0.26 10.69
N GLU A 113 2.03 -1.02 10.53
CA GLU A 113 3.20 -0.57 9.76
C GLU A 113 2.88 -0.46 8.27
N PHE A 114 2.08 -1.38 7.72
CA PHE A 114 1.65 -1.34 6.33
C PHE A 114 0.71 -0.15 6.05
N ASP A 115 -0.30 0.07 6.89
CA ASP A 115 -1.24 1.19 6.77
C ASP A 115 -0.51 2.53 6.86
N TRP A 116 0.42 2.65 7.83
CA TRP A 116 1.28 3.82 7.91
C TRP A 116 2.09 4.02 6.62
N ALA A 117 2.62 2.94 6.03
CA ALA A 117 3.38 3.02 4.79
C ALA A 117 2.48 3.46 3.61
N ALA A 118 1.24 2.98 3.54
CA ALA A 118 0.27 3.40 2.53
C ALA A 118 -0.03 4.90 2.64
N GLU A 119 -0.25 5.43 3.85
CA GLU A 119 -0.40 6.88 4.09
C GLU A 119 0.82 7.68 3.61
N GLN A 120 2.04 7.18 3.90
CA GLN A 120 3.27 7.83 3.42
C GLN A 120 3.37 7.80 1.89
N ASN A 121 2.86 6.75 1.25
CA ASN A 121 2.84 6.65 -0.21
C ASN A 121 1.87 7.67 -0.84
N PHE A 122 0.70 7.87 -0.27
CA PHE A 122 -0.21 8.95 -0.68
C PHE A 122 0.46 10.31 -0.57
N ALA A 123 1.11 10.61 0.57
CA ALA A 123 1.86 11.85 0.75
C ALA A 123 2.97 12.02 -0.31
N ARG A 124 3.64 10.92 -0.74
CA ARG A 124 4.60 10.95 -1.85
C ARG A 124 3.92 11.32 -3.16
N GLN A 125 2.80 10.70 -3.50
CA GLN A 125 2.07 10.96 -4.74
C GLN A 125 1.60 12.42 -4.82
N ASP A 126 1.18 13.00 -3.70
CA ASP A 126 0.75 14.40 -3.60
C ASP A 126 1.93 15.41 -3.52
N GLY A 127 3.17 14.92 -3.50
CA GLY A 127 4.34 15.78 -3.34
C GLY A 127 4.47 16.40 -1.95
N GLU A 128 3.78 15.84 -0.97
CA GLU A 128 3.85 16.22 0.43
C GLU A 128 5.08 15.65 1.15
N ARG A 129 5.13 15.83 2.45
CA ARG A 129 6.24 15.38 3.26
C ARG A 129 6.00 13.95 3.75
N PHE A 130 6.89 13.00 3.41
CA PHE A 130 6.80 11.59 3.79
C PHE A 130 8.12 11.05 4.35
N ASP A 131 8.10 9.91 5.04
CA ASP A 131 9.31 9.19 5.46
C ASP A 131 9.94 8.50 4.24
N PRO A 132 11.24 8.73 3.91
CA PRO A 132 11.86 8.16 2.71
C PRO A 132 12.11 6.65 2.79
N LEU A 133 11.83 5.99 3.89
CA LEU A 133 11.99 4.54 4.06
C LEU A 133 10.65 3.79 4.15
N PHE A 134 9.54 4.49 4.02
CA PHE A 134 8.19 3.94 4.19
C PHE A 134 7.92 2.68 3.37
N TYR A 135 8.39 2.64 2.13
CA TYR A 135 8.17 1.53 1.19
C TYR A 135 8.74 0.20 1.68
N ARG A 136 9.70 0.23 2.62
CA ARG A 136 10.29 -0.97 3.21
C ARG A 136 9.37 -1.69 4.18
N SER A 137 8.30 -1.04 4.65
CA SER A 137 7.22 -1.67 5.41
C SER A 137 6.19 -2.37 4.51
N GLY A 138 6.32 -2.25 3.19
CA GLY A 138 5.59 -3.08 2.23
C GLY A 138 6.15 -4.49 2.11
N GLU A 139 5.55 -5.29 1.23
CA GLU A 139 5.99 -6.64 0.95
C GLU A 139 7.34 -6.66 0.22
N LYS A 140 8.35 -7.33 0.79
CA LYS A 140 9.63 -7.55 0.09
C LYS A 140 9.47 -8.64 -0.94
N VAL A 141 9.36 -8.28 -2.22
CA VAL A 141 9.17 -9.21 -3.35
C VAL A 141 10.49 -9.83 -3.78
N ALA A 142 11.58 -9.05 -3.77
CA ALA A 142 12.93 -9.51 -4.08
C ALA A 142 13.96 -8.62 -3.37
N GLU A 143 15.25 -8.89 -3.53
CA GLU A 143 16.30 -8.03 -2.97
C GLU A 143 16.23 -6.64 -3.60
N GLY A 144 16.04 -5.62 -2.77
CA GLY A 144 15.87 -4.23 -3.20
C GLY A 144 14.55 -3.94 -3.95
N VAL A 145 13.56 -4.85 -3.92
CA VAL A 145 12.26 -4.69 -4.55
C VAL A 145 11.15 -4.87 -3.52
N TYR A 146 10.35 -3.84 -3.35
CA TYR A 146 9.25 -3.81 -2.40
C TYR A 146 7.95 -3.48 -3.13
N ARG A 147 6.86 -4.08 -2.66
CA ARG A 147 5.51 -3.79 -3.13
C ARG A 147 4.69 -3.20 -1.98
N LEU A 148 4.00 -2.11 -2.26
CA LEU A 148 3.04 -1.50 -1.35
C LEU A 148 1.77 -1.21 -2.16
N ASP A 149 0.69 -1.89 -1.85
CA ASP A 149 -0.51 -1.94 -2.69
C ASP A 149 -0.17 -2.32 -4.15
N ASP A 150 -0.51 -1.45 -5.10
CA ASP A 150 -0.25 -1.62 -6.53
C ASP A 150 1.11 -1.04 -6.97
N ASP A 151 1.80 -0.29 -6.10
CA ASP A 151 3.06 0.37 -6.39
C ASP A 151 4.27 -0.54 -6.11
N PHE A 152 5.29 -0.43 -6.96
CA PHE A 152 6.56 -1.13 -6.80
C PHE A 152 7.71 -0.14 -6.61
N PHE A 153 8.57 -0.43 -5.64
CA PHE A 153 9.75 0.38 -5.29
C PHE A 153 11.02 -0.43 -5.53
N LEU A 154 11.86 0.04 -6.45
CA LEU A 154 13.14 -0.58 -6.81
C LEU A 154 14.28 0.25 -6.25
N GLU A 155 14.98 -0.26 -5.24
CA GLU A 155 16.21 0.36 -4.75
C GLU A 155 17.34 0.20 -5.76
N GLN A 156 18.01 1.29 -6.08
CA GLN A 156 19.16 1.32 -6.96
C GLN A 156 20.33 2.06 -6.31
N GLU A 157 21.55 1.73 -6.72
CA GLU A 157 22.71 2.49 -6.27
C GLU A 157 22.60 3.95 -6.75
N ALA A 158 23.01 4.86 -5.88
CA ALA A 158 23.01 6.27 -6.20
C ALA A 158 23.99 6.59 -7.34
N VAL A 159 23.49 7.25 -8.37
CA VAL A 159 24.30 7.76 -9.48
C VAL A 159 24.40 9.30 -9.40
N SER A 160 25.33 9.89 -10.14
CA SER A 160 25.46 11.35 -10.20
C SER A 160 24.28 11.99 -10.92
N PRO A 161 23.78 13.15 -10.48
CA PRO A 161 22.78 13.91 -11.22
C PRO A 161 23.17 14.11 -12.68
N GLY A 162 22.25 13.95 -13.61
CA GLY A 162 22.47 13.99 -15.06
C GLY A 162 23.01 12.69 -15.67
N SER A 163 23.31 11.66 -14.86
CA SER A 163 23.81 10.37 -15.37
C SER A 163 22.65 9.42 -15.70
N GLU A 164 22.98 8.42 -16.54
CA GLU A 164 22.09 7.30 -16.81
C GLU A 164 22.06 6.36 -15.60
N LEU A 165 20.85 6.02 -15.19
CA LEU A 165 20.59 4.98 -14.19
C LEU A 165 20.02 3.75 -14.91
N ARG A 166 20.36 2.54 -14.45
CA ARG A 166 19.90 1.28 -15.04
C ARG A 166 19.18 0.47 -13.99
N PHE A 167 18.08 -0.17 -14.42
CA PHE A 167 17.30 -1.08 -13.59
C PHE A 167 16.67 -2.18 -14.45
N ASP A 168 16.32 -3.28 -13.80
CA ASP A 168 15.66 -4.41 -14.44
C ASP A 168 14.19 -4.50 -14.01
N TRP A 169 13.30 -4.78 -14.97
CA TRP A 169 11.90 -5.04 -14.74
C TRP A 169 11.43 -6.19 -15.63
N HIS A 170 10.82 -7.23 -15.04
CA HIS A 170 10.34 -8.45 -15.72
C HIS A 170 11.39 -9.06 -16.68
N GLY A 171 12.66 -9.11 -16.22
CA GLY A 171 13.76 -9.69 -16.99
C GLY A 171 14.25 -8.86 -18.17
N ARG A 172 13.81 -7.63 -18.30
CA ARG A 172 14.26 -6.64 -19.27
C ARG A 172 15.05 -5.53 -18.59
N SER A 173 16.10 -5.06 -19.22
CA SER A 173 16.92 -3.96 -18.69
C SER A 173 16.49 -2.62 -19.32
N TYR A 174 16.34 -1.63 -18.45
CA TYR A 174 15.94 -0.27 -18.81
C TYR A 174 16.97 0.74 -18.36
N GLY A 175 17.04 1.86 -19.08
CA GLY A 175 17.79 3.04 -18.70
C GLY A 175 16.89 4.26 -18.57
N ALA A 176 17.14 5.08 -17.56
CA ALA A 176 16.52 6.39 -17.42
C ALA A 176 17.60 7.41 -17.03
N THR A 177 17.37 8.68 -17.32
CA THR A 177 18.32 9.74 -16.93
C THR A 177 17.88 10.36 -15.62
N LEU A 178 18.77 10.37 -14.61
CA LEU A 178 18.53 11.12 -13.39
C LEU A 178 18.58 12.62 -13.69
N PRO A 179 17.53 13.42 -13.39
CA PRO A 179 17.54 14.85 -13.59
C PRO A 179 18.78 15.54 -12.99
N ALA A 180 19.29 16.56 -13.68
CA ALA A 180 20.53 17.24 -13.28
C ALA A 180 20.41 17.99 -11.94
N GLU A 181 19.18 18.38 -11.58
CA GLU A 181 18.84 19.04 -10.31
C GLU A 181 18.54 18.05 -9.17
N ALA A 182 18.58 16.75 -9.44
CA ALA A 182 18.21 15.73 -8.47
C ALA A 182 19.09 15.80 -7.20
N THR A 183 18.45 15.65 -6.07
CA THR A 183 19.06 15.50 -4.76
C THR A 183 18.68 14.15 -4.16
N LEU A 184 19.48 13.60 -3.27
CA LEU A 184 19.20 12.32 -2.62
C LEU A 184 18.58 12.53 -1.21
N PRO A 185 17.63 11.70 -0.80
CA PRO A 185 17.04 10.57 -1.55
C PRO A 185 16.16 11.02 -2.71
N ALA A 186 16.18 10.27 -3.83
CA ALA A 186 15.35 10.53 -4.99
C ALA A 186 14.37 9.38 -5.24
N PHE A 187 13.15 9.71 -5.61
CA PHE A 187 12.07 8.81 -5.99
C PHE A 187 11.66 9.15 -7.43
N LEU A 188 11.90 8.24 -8.33
CA LEU A 188 11.68 8.46 -9.76
C LEU A 188 10.54 7.55 -10.22
N THR A 189 9.36 8.12 -10.49
CA THR A 189 8.27 7.39 -11.12
C THR A 189 8.62 7.16 -12.58
N VAL A 190 8.62 5.90 -13.00
CA VAL A 190 9.13 5.45 -14.30
C VAL A 190 8.00 5.24 -15.26
N GLU A 191 8.10 5.85 -16.44
CA GLU A 191 7.18 5.68 -17.56
C GLU A 191 7.87 5.00 -18.75
N GLY A 192 7.08 4.41 -19.66
CA GLY A 192 7.59 3.84 -20.92
C GLY A 192 8.20 2.44 -20.78
N ILE A 193 7.84 1.69 -19.73
CA ILE A 193 8.20 0.29 -19.55
C ILE A 193 7.14 -0.64 -20.17
N GLU A 194 7.55 -1.83 -20.55
CA GLU A 194 6.62 -2.89 -20.94
C GLU A 194 6.11 -3.63 -19.69
N GLU A 195 4.82 -4.03 -19.72
CA GLU A 195 4.16 -4.70 -18.61
C GLU A 195 4.28 -3.89 -17.29
N PRO A 196 3.79 -2.62 -17.26
CA PRO A 196 3.83 -1.81 -16.07
C PRO A 196 3.00 -2.45 -14.94
N PRO A 197 3.32 -2.18 -13.67
CA PRO A 197 2.45 -2.58 -12.57
C PRO A 197 1.09 -1.86 -12.68
N PRO A 198 0.05 -2.31 -11.91
CA PRO A 198 -1.22 -1.60 -11.84
C PRO A 198 -1.08 -0.16 -11.32
N GLY A 199 -0.17 0.06 -10.38
CA GLY A 199 0.23 1.38 -9.85
C GLY A 199 1.53 1.90 -10.45
N ASP A 200 2.29 2.66 -9.65
CA ASP A 200 3.57 3.24 -10.05
C ASP A 200 4.72 2.23 -9.99
N LEU A 201 5.65 2.30 -10.95
CA LEU A 201 7.00 1.77 -10.77
C LEU A 201 7.91 2.92 -10.35
N VAL A 202 8.46 2.85 -9.14
CA VAL A 202 9.28 3.89 -8.56
C VAL A 202 10.71 3.40 -8.35
N VAL A 203 11.67 4.00 -9.01
CA VAL A 203 13.09 3.76 -8.72
C VAL A 203 13.54 4.67 -7.59
N VAL A 204 14.04 4.06 -6.52
CA VAL A 204 14.49 4.77 -5.31
C VAL A 204 16.02 4.80 -5.28
N LEU A 205 16.58 6.02 -5.21
CA LEU A 205 17.99 6.25 -5.00
C LEU A 205 18.20 6.75 -3.56
N PRO A 206 18.68 5.88 -2.65
CA PRO A 206 18.83 6.24 -1.24
C PRO A 206 19.94 7.25 -1.02
N SER A 207 19.85 8.01 0.06
CA SER A 207 20.94 8.88 0.49
C SER A 207 22.06 8.04 1.13
N SER A 208 23.30 8.28 0.72
CA SER A 208 24.51 7.67 1.33
C SER A 208 24.86 8.25 2.71
N ALA A 209 24.23 9.33 3.12
CA ALA A 209 24.47 10.01 4.38
C ALA A 209 23.68 9.37 5.53
N GLY A 210 24.33 9.19 6.69
CA GLY A 210 23.77 8.47 7.85
C GLY A 210 22.41 8.99 8.35
N LEU A 211 21.79 8.24 9.26
CA LEU A 211 20.44 8.42 9.81
C LEU A 211 19.98 9.88 10.07
N ARG A 212 20.89 10.78 10.40
CA ARG A 212 20.57 12.19 10.66
C ARG A 212 20.20 13.00 9.40
N SER A 213 20.59 12.57 8.22
CA SER A 213 20.27 13.24 6.95
C SER A 213 18.87 12.85 6.46
N LEU A 214 18.39 11.66 6.80
CA LEU A 214 17.06 11.17 6.42
C LEU A 214 15.93 12.09 6.93
N PHE A 215 16.09 12.68 8.12
CA PHE A 215 15.09 13.56 8.72
C PHE A 215 15.11 15.02 8.22
N ARG A 216 16.13 15.42 7.47
CA ARG A 216 16.31 16.81 7.00
C ARG A 216 16.40 16.98 5.49
N ALA A 217 16.63 15.91 4.74
CA ALA A 217 16.78 15.99 3.30
C ALA A 217 15.43 16.27 2.63
N THR A 218 15.40 17.27 1.76
CA THR A 218 14.31 17.45 0.81
C THR A 218 14.32 16.24 -0.12
N ARG A 219 13.18 15.53 -0.25
CA ARG A 219 13.05 14.41 -1.18
C ARG A 219 12.92 14.97 -2.58
N PHE A 220 13.61 14.34 -3.51
CA PHE A 220 13.49 14.66 -4.91
C PHE A 220 12.48 13.71 -5.56
N LEU A 221 11.46 14.26 -6.18
CA LEU A 221 10.41 13.54 -6.90
C LEU A 221 10.45 13.96 -8.37
N ALA A 222 10.43 13.00 -9.28
CA ALA A 222 10.34 13.28 -10.72
C ALA A 222 9.74 12.09 -11.47
N ASN A 223 9.04 12.38 -12.55
CA ASN A 223 8.69 11.39 -13.55
C ASN A 223 9.83 11.30 -14.57
N VAL A 224 10.24 10.09 -14.90
CA VAL A 224 11.31 9.84 -15.86
C VAL A 224 10.87 8.81 -16.90
N SER A 225 11.23 9.04 -18.15
CA SER A 225 10.97 8.09 -19.22
C SER A 225 12.10 7.07 -19.31
N ALA A 226 11.75 5.80 -19.31
CA ALA A 226 12.70 4.71 -19.47
C ALA A 226 12.82 4.30 -20.95
N THR A 227 14.02 3.87 -21.33
CA THR A 227 14.31 3.27 -22.62
C THR A 227 14.83 1.86 -22.40
N MET A 228 14.23 0.90 -23.08
CA MET A 228 14.67 -0.49 -23.01
C MET A 228 16.00 -0.69 -23.73
N PHE A 229 16.93 -1.37 -23.09
CA PHE A 229 18.16 -1.82 -23.73
C PHE A 229 17.90 -3.07 -24.58
N PRO A 230 18.51 -3.19 -25.77
CA PRO A 230 18.48 -4.44 -26.50
C PRO A 230 19.16 -5.55 -25.68
N PRO A 231 18.66 -6.80 -25.75
CA PRO A 231 19.26 -7.91 -25.04
C PRO A 231 20.74 -8.01 -25.44
N ALA A 232 21.61 -8.28 -24.45
CA ALA A 232 23.05 -8.46 -24.72
C ALA A 232 23.24 -9.55 -25.77
N SER A 233 23.97 -9.23 -26.85
CA SER A 233 24.28 -10.22 -27.88
C SER A 233 25.02 -11.41 -27.23
N PRO A 234 24.66 -12.66 -27.53
CA PRO A 234 25.38 -13.82 -26.99
C PRO A 234 26.85 -13.73 -27.38
N PRO A 235 27.79 -14.17 -26.50
CA PRO A 235 29.20 -14.15 -26.80
C PRO A 235 29.45 -14.94 -28.08
N GLN A 236 30.07 -14.30 -29.07
CA GLN A 236 30.48 -14.97 -30.29
C GLN A 236 31.51 -16.02 -29.86
N GLN A 237 31.14 -17.30 -30.00
CA GLN A 237 32.07 -18.40 -29.87
C GLN A 237 33.05 -18.31 -31.05
N GLY A 238 34.28 -17.88 -30.74
CA GLY A 238 35.42 -17.92 -31.62
C GLY A 238 36.12 -19.29 -31.59
#